data_2c5a243e931198d0eefb7f8d5fc8745c
#
_entry.id   2c5a243e931198d0eefb7f8d5fc8745c
#
_cell.length_a   1.000
_cell.length_b   1.000
_cell.length_c   1.000
_cell.angle_alpha   90.00
_cell.angle_beta   90.00
_cell.angle_gamma   90.00
#
_symmetry.space_group_name_H-M   'P 1'
#
loop_
_entity.id
_entity.type
_entity.pdbx_description
1 polymer ?
#
loop_
_entity_poly.entity_id
_entity_poly.type
_entity_poly.pdbx_seq_one_letter_code
_entity_poly.pdbx_strand_id
1 'polypeptide(L)'
;MNLINAIIVGLKEIWANKFRSLLTMLGIILGVSSLVAMSALVKGMENGMKAALIAIGGLEKVRIEDQDIPIWQQHMADQAVGTTMNDVHALLHSATLINMVVPEMRTRNITMTRGAKSISPWNFIGTWPNSVELNQHVVEHGRMFNELDDENARNVCVIGTAIRDALYGSPEQIGREVIPIGDFININNQRFKIIGMFERYESEQDRKKRELAKEHPAEPQAGPNRMRGYGRGNWAFARKNQTIYMPLNSAW
;
A
#
# COMPACT_ATOMS: atom_id res chain seq x y z
N MET A 1 56.34 -4.93 -34.52
CA MET A 1 56.29 -4.02 -33.33
C MET A 1 55.75 -4.88 -32.17
N ASN A 2 56.58 -5.06 -31.14
CA ASN A 2 56.15 -5.85 -30.00
C ASN A 2 55.04 -5.10 -29.24
N LEU A 3 53.96 -5.79 -28.91
CA LEU A 3 52.78 -5.27 -28.17
C LEU A 3 53.20 -4.49 -26.91
N ILE A 4 54.24 -4.96 -26.23
CA ILE A 4 54.81 -4.34 -25.05
C ILE A 4 55.38 -2.96 -25.34
N ASN A 5 56.07 -2.78 -26.44
CA ASN A 5 56.62 -1.46 -26.84
C ASN A 5 55.49 -0.47 -27.16
N ALA A 6 54.40 -0.92 -27.80
CA ALA A 6 53.27 -0.04 -28.08
C ALA A 6 52.56 0.43 -26.80
N ILE A 7 52.42 -0.45 -25.79
CA ILE A 7 51.87 -0.09 -24.48
C ILE A 7 52.78 0.93 -23.74
N ILE A 8 54.09 0.69 -23.74
CA ILE A 8 55.06 1.60 -23.09
C ILE A 8 55.06 2.98 -23.72
N VAL A 9 55.00 3.06 -25.07
CA VAL A 9 54.91 4.33 -25.79
C VAL A 9 53.61 5.05 -25.45
N GLY A 10 52.46 4.36 -25.46
CA GLY A 10 51.15 4.93 -25.08
C GLY A 10 51.13 5.46 -23.65
N LEU A 11 51.72 4.74 -22.69
CA LEU A 11 51.83 5.21 -21.30
C LEU A 11 52.73 6.45 -21.18
N LYS A 12 53.86 6.51 -21.94
CA LYS A 12 54.70 7.69 -21.97
C LYS A 12 54.00 8.91 -22.55
N GLU A 13 53.18 8.77 -23.59
CA GLU A 13 52.39 9.87 -24.14
C GLU A 13 51.35 10.40 -23.17
N ILE A 14 50.67 9.49 -22.43
CA ILE A 14 49.71 9.88 -21.37
C ILE A 14 50.42 10.71 -20.30
N TRP A 15 51.62 10.31 -19.88
CA TRP A 15 52.38 11.04 -18.87
C TRP A 15 52.92 12.38 -19.40
N ALA A 16 53.33 12.44 -20.65
CA ALA A 16 53.82 13.68 -21.27
C ALA A 16 52.70 14.74 -21.37
N ASN A 17 51.47 14.34 -21.59
CA ASN A 17 50.31 15.21 -21.73
C ASN A 17 49.26 14.98 -20.63
N LYS A 18 49.69 14.81 -19.37
CA LYS A 18 48.87 14.41 -18.23
C LYS A 18 47.57 15.21 -18.04
N PHE A 19 47.58 16.52 -18.25
CA PHE A 19 46.41 17.37 -18.12
C PHE A 19 45.36 17.12 -19.22
N ARG A 20 45.82 16.93 -20.48
CA ARG A 20 44.92 16.63 -21.60
C ARG A 20 44.27 15.23 -21.41
N SER A 21 45.11 14.25 -21.07
CA SER A 21 44.63 12.87 -20.81
C SER A 21 43.68 12.80 -19.63
N LEU A 22 44.00 13.53 -18.54
CA LEU A 22 43.12 13.61 -17.37
C LEU A 22 41.75 14.23 -17.74
N LEU A 23 41.77 15.33 -18.51
CA LEU A 23 40.54 16.04 -18.89
C LEU A 23 39.63 15.17 -19.78
N THR A 24 40.23 14.46 -20.75
CA THR A 24 39.47 13.54 -21.64
C THR A 24 38.94 12.33 -20.88
N MET A 25 39.75 11.71 -20.01
CA MET A 25 39.27 10.59 -19.15
C MET A 25 38.17 11.04 -18.21
N LEU A 26 38.30 12.20 -17.59
CA LEU A 26 37.29 12.76 -16.69
C LEU A 26 35.96 13.01 -17.41
N GLY A 27 35.99 13.50 -18.65
CA GLY A 27 34.80 13.67 -19.48
C GLY A 27 34.11 12.35 -19.77
N ILE A 28 34.86 11.30 -20.13
CA ILE A 28 34.29 9.97 -20.37
C ILE A 28 33.75 9.37 -19.09
N ILE A 29 34.48 9.43 -17.98
CA ILE A 29 34.06 8.89 -16.69
C ILE A 29 32.76 9.55 -16.23
N LEU A 30 32.70 10.90 -16.29
CA LEU A 30 31.47 11.63 -15.93
C LEU A 30 30.32 11.30 -16.85
N GLY A 31 30.53 11.20 -18.15
CA GLY A 31 29.48 10.81 -19.10
C GLY A 31 28.91 9.42 -18.84
N VAL A 32 29.80 8.43 -18.69
CA VAL A 32 29.37 7.06 -18.41
C VAL A 32 28.71 6.94 -17.02
N SER A 33 29.30 7.58 -16.01
CA SER A 33 28.73 7.57 -14.64
C SER A 33 27.36 8.19 -14.60
N SER A 34 27.13 9.28 -15.35
CA SER A 34 25.81 9.91 -15.45
C SER A 34 24.77 8.98 -16.09
N LEU A 35 25.12 8.29 -17.18
CA LEU A 35 24.23 7.33 -17.83
C LEU A 35 23.89 6.16 -16.93
N VAL A 36 24.90 5.60 -16.23
CA VAL A 36 24.68 4.49 -15.29
C VAL A 36 23.78 4.93 -14.12
N ALA A 37 24.06 6.11 -13.55
CA ALA A 37 23.26 6.66 -12.46
C ALA A 37 21.80 6.89 -12.88
N MET A 38 21.57 7.46 -14.08
CA MET A 38 20.24 7.66 -14.63
C MET A 38 19.51 6.34 -14.84
N SER A 39 20.19 5.35 -15.44
CA SER A 39 19.62 4.01 -15.67
C SER A 39 19.24 3.31 -14.36
N ALA A 40 20.08 3.40 -13.34
CA ALA A 40 19.81 2.85 -12.03
C ALA A 40 18.60 3.53 -11.35
N LEU A 41 18.48 4.85 -11.47
CA LEU A 41 17.36 5.63 -10.95
C LEU A 41 16.04 5.21 -11.62
N VAL A 42 16.01 5.15 -12.96
CA VAL A 42 14.82 4.73 -13.73
C VAL A 42 14.41 3.32 -13.35
N LYS A 43 15.37 2.39 -13.23
CA LYS A 43 15.07 1.01 -12.83
C LYS A 43 14.51 0.92 -11.41
N GLY A 44 15.04 1.72 -10.49
CA GLY A 44 14.51 1.83 -9.13
C GLY A 44 13.07 2.35 -9.11
N MET A 45 12.77 3.37 -9.91
CA MET A 45 11.40 3.90 -10.05
C MET A 45 10.45 2.88 -10.67
N GLU A 46 10.85 2.17 -11.72
CA GLU A 46 10.05 1.12 -12.36
C GLU A 46 9.69 0.00 -11.37
N ASN A 47 10.68 -0.49 -10.63
CA ASN A 47 10.45 -1.52 -9.63
C ASN A 47 9.52 -1.04 -8.51
N GLY A 48 9.68 0.20 -8.05
CA GLY A 48 8.79 0.82 -7.06
C GLY A 48 7.35 0.95 -7.56
N MET A 49 7.16 1.35 -8.81
CA MET A 49 5.84 1.45 -9.43
C MET A 49 5.18 0.07 -9.61
N LYS A 50 5.93 -0.94 -10.07
CA LYS A 50 5.42 -2.32 -10.18
C LYS A 50 4.97 -2.87 -8.82
N ALA A 51 5.78 -2.67 -7.78
CA ALA A 51 5.43 -3.08 -6.44
C ALA A 51 4.15 -2.38 -5.92
N ALA A 52 3.98 -1.09 -6.24
CA ALA A 52 2.77 -0.35 -5.90
C ALA A 52 1.53 -0.87 -6.64
N LEU A 53 1.64 -1.16 -7.93
CA LEU A 53 0.53 -1.70 -8.73
C LEU A 53 0.09 -3.07 -8.22
N ILE A 54 1.04 -3.96 -7.91
CA ILE A 54 0.74 -5.26 -7.30
C ILE A 54 0.02 -5.08 -5.96
N ALA A 55 0.46 -4.12 -5.14
CA ALA A 55 -0.13 -3.87 -3.83
C ALA A 55 -1.60 -3.42 -3.89
N ILE A 56 -2.06 -2.79 -4.97
CA ILE A 56 -3.47 -2.35 -5.14
C ILE A 56 -4.36 -3.36 -5.89
N GLY A 57 -3.87 -4.57 -6.14
CA GLY A 57 -4.63 -5.64 -6.79
C GLY A 57 -4.19 -5.99 -8.21
N GLY A 58 -3.06 -5.45 -8.68
CA GLY A 58 -2.50 -5.75 -10.00
C GLY A 58 -3.16 -4.99 -11.15
N LEU A 59 -2.80 -5.39 -12.39
CA LEU A 59 -3.28 -4.76 -13.63
C LEU A 59 -4.56 -5.42 -14.17
N GLU A 60 -4.95 -6.57 -13.64
CA GLU A 60 -6.12 -7.35 -14.11
C GLU A 60 -7.42 -6.90 -13.45
N LYS A 61 -7.34 -5.97 -12.50
CA LYS A 61 -8.48 -5.44 -11.79
C LYS A 61 -9.02 -4.20 -12.49
N VAL A 62 -10.30 -4.25 -12.84
CA VAL A 62 -11.08 -3.09 -13.30
C VAL A 62 -11.96 -2.62 -12.15
N ARG A 63 -11.94 -1.33 -11.87
CA ARG A 63 -12.79 -0.71 -10.87
C ARG A 63 -13.85 0.11 -11.57
N ILE A 64 -15.10 -0.18 -11.25
CA ILE A 64 -16.26 0.57 -11.70
C ILE A 64 -16.65 1.50 -10.56
N GLU A 65 -16.72 2.78 -10.82
CA GLU A 65 -17.13 3.81 -9.87
C GLU A 65 -18.20 4.68 -10.52
N ASP A 66 -19.08 5.21 -9.69
CA ASP A 66 -20.07 6.18 -10.15
C ASP A 66 -19.35 7.44 -10.64
N GLN A 67 -19.83 7.97 -11.75
CA GLN A 67 -19.33 9.22 -12.27
C GLN A 67 -19.99 10.40 -11.54
N ASP A 68 -19.22 11.43 -11.25
CA ASP A 68 -19.77 12.68 -10.71
C ASP A 68 -20.80 13.26 -11.67
N ILE A 69 -21.95 13.66 -11.13
CA ILE A 69 -23.05 14.23 -11.92
C ILE A 69 -22.60 15.58 -12.48
N PRO A 70 -22.65 15.78 -13.81
CA PRO A 70 -22.30 17.06 -14.42
C PRO A 70 -23.14 18.20 -13.87
N ILE A 71 -22.55 19.40 -13.78
CA ILE A 71 -23.21 20.59 -13.17
C ILE A 71 -24.58 20.87 -13.77
N TRP A 72 -24.76 20.65 -15.09
CA TRP A 72 -26.04 20.87 -15.79
C TRP A 72 -27.11 19.81 -15.48
N GLN A 73 -26.75 18.67 -14.91
CA GLN A 73 -27.67 17.58 -14.51
C GLN A 73 -27.86 17.52 -12.98
N GLN A 74 -27.27 18.43 -12.23
CA GLN A 74 -27.31 18.43 -10.77
C GLN A 74 -28.73 18.51 -10.21
N HIS A 75 -29.69 19.10 -10.97
CA HIS A 75 -31.11 19.13 -10.62
C HIS A 75 -31.78 17.75 -10.69
N MET A 76 -31.15 16.73 -11.31
CA MET A 76 -31.60 15.36 -11.42
C MET A 76 -30.77 14.41 -10.53
N ALA A 77 -29.97 14.93 -9.64
CA ALA A 77 -29.07 14.14 -8.78
C ALA A 77 -29.84 13.08 -7.95
N ASP A 78 -31.03 13.42 -7.50
CA ASP A 78 -31.90 12.51 -6.72
C ASP A 78 -32.39 11.30 -7.53
N GLN A 79 -32.29 11.36 -8.86
CA GLN A 79 -32.67 10.25 -9.76
C GLN A 79 -31.47 9.37 -10.15
N ALA A 80 -30.26 9.77 -9.83
CA ALA A 80 -29.06 9.02 -10.10
C ALA A 80 -28.82 7.98 -8.99
N VAL A 81 -29.27 6.77 -9.21
CA VAL A 81 -29.20 5.68 -8.22
C VAL A 81 -27.76 5.20 -7.97
N GLY A 82 -26.82 5.53 -8.87
CA GLY A 82 -25.45 5.00 -8.84
C GLY A 82 -25.37 3.50 -9.14
N THR A 83 -24.24 2.88 -8.81
CA THR A 83 -24.06 1.43 -8.95
C THR A 83 -24.83 0.67 -7.86
N THR A 84 -25.59 -0.34 -8.29
CA THR A 84 -26.48 -1.13 -7.44
C THR A 84 -26.09 -2.61 -7.41
N MET A 85 -26.66 -3.38 -6.49
CA MET A 85 -26.49 -4.84 -6.47
C MET A 85 -27.07 -5.52 -7.72
N ASN A 86 -28.05 -4.91 -8.37
CA ASN A 86 -28.57 -5.43 -9.65
C ASN A 86 -27.50 -5.37 -10.76
N ASP A 87 -26.67 -4.35 -10.76
CA ASP A 87 -25.55 -4.23 -11.71
C ASP A 87 -24.48 -5.30 -11.45
N VAL A 88 -24.21 -5.62 -10.17
CA VAL A 88 -23.33 -6.72 -9.78
C VAL A 88 -23.86 -8.05 -10.32
N HIS A 89 -25.16 -8.33 -10.12
CA HIS A 89 -25.78 -9.55 -10.64
C HIS A 89 -25.79 -9.58 -12.18
N ALA A 90 -26.05 -8.45 -12.83
CA ALA A 90 -26.02 -8.35 -14.30
C ALA A 90 -24.60 -8.65 -14.84
N LEU A 91 -23.56 -8.13 -14.20
CA LEU A 91 -22.16 -8.40 -14.57
C LEU A 91 -21.81 -9.87 -14.38
N LEU A 92 -22.20 -10.49 -13.27
CA LEU A 92 -21.95 -11.91 -13.01
C LEU A 92 -22.61 -12.82 -14.04
N HIS A 93 -23.79 -12.45 -14.53
CA HIS A 93 -24.53 -13.28 -15.48
C HIS A 93 -24.22 -13.01 -16.96
N SER A 94 -23.84 -11.77 -17.30
CA SER A 94 -23.73 -11.34 -18.69
C SER A 94 -22.28 -11.21 -19.19
N ALA A 95 -21.31 -11.05 -18.30
CA ALA A 95 -19.93 -10.75 -18.68
C ALA A 95 -19.06 -12.01 -18.71
N THR A 96 -18.95 -12.62 -19.87
CA THR A 96 -18.22 -13.89 -20.08
C THR A 96 -16.69 -13.78 -19.90
N LEU A 97 -16.14 -12.58 -19.96
CA LEU A 97 -14.69 -12.32 -19.82
C LEU A 97 -14.28 -11.92 -18.39
N ILE A 98 -15.25 -11.78 -17.49
CA ILE A 98 -15.00 -11.43 -16.09
C ILE A 98 -14.95 -12.72 -15.27
N ASN A 99 -13.82 -12.93 -14.58
CA ASN A 99 -13.63 -14.09 -13.74
C ASN A 99 -14.29 -13.91 -12.36
N MET A 100 -14.27 -12.69 -11.82
CA MET A 100 -14.77 -12.39 -10.48
C MET A 100 -15.33 -10.97 -10.43
N VAL A 101 -16.48 -10.81 -9.78
CA VAL A 101 -17.07 -9.50 -9.46
C VAL A 101 -17.23 -9.41 -7.95
N VAL A 102 -16.77 -8.31 -7.36
CA VAL A 102 -16.84 -8.07 -5.92
C VAL A 102 -17.39 -6.67 -5.67
N PRO A 103 -18.53 -6.53 -5.03
CA PRO A 103 -19.04 -5.23 -4.59
C PRO A 103 -18.19 -4.68 -3.44
N GLU A 104 -17.91 -3.39 -3.48
CA GLU A 104 -17.24 -2.68 -2.40
C GLU A 104 -18.06 -1.44 -2.02
N MET A 105 -18.64 -1.43 -0.85
CA MET A 105 -19.24 -0.23 -0.28
C MET A 105 -18.19 0.52 0.54
N ARG A 106 -17.89 1.75 0.15
CA ARG A 106 -16.90 2.58 0.83
C ARG A 106 -17.58 3.70 1.58
N THR A 107 -17.37 3.74 2.87
CA THR A 107 -17.88 4.81 3.72
C THR A 107 -16.73 5.71 4.17
N ARG A 108 -16.94 7.02 4.06
CA ARG A 108 -16.00 8.05 4.52
C ARG A 108 -16.39 8.52 5.92
N ASN A 109 -15.44 9.18 6.59
CA ASN A 109 -15.65 9.79 7.91
C ASN A 109 -16.08 8.81 9.02
N ILE A 110 -15.57 7.59 8.95
CA ILE A 110 -15.77 6.59 9.99
C ILE A 110 -14.78 6.83 11.13
N THR A 111 -15.28 6.79 12.36
CA THR A 111 -14.43 6.84 13.55
C THR A 111 -14.47 5.49 14.24
N MET A 112 -13.28 4.93 14.43
CA MET A 112 -13.07 3.69 15.19
C MET A 112 -12.49 4.04 16.53
N THR A 113 -13.06 3.49 17.61
CA THR A 113 -12.61 3.77 18.97
C THR A 113 -12.36 2.50 19.76
N ARG A 114 -11.33 2.55 20.62
CA ARG A 114 -11.02 1.53 21.63
C ARG A 114 -10.53 2.22 22.89
N GLY A 115 -11.37 2.25 23.93
CA GLY A 115 -11.08 3.04 25.13
C GLY A 115 -10.91 4.52 24.81
N ALA A 116 -9.78 5.10 25.19
CA ALA A 116 -9.46 6.50 24.93
C ALA A 116 -8.80 6.74 23.55
N LYS A 117 -8.48 5.69 22.79
CA LYS A 117 -7.86 5.81 21.47
C LYS A 117 -8.89 5.83 20.36
N SER A 118 -8.69 6.71 19.39
CA SER A 118 -9.53 6.79 18.20
C SER A 118 -8.68 6.90 16.93
N ILE A 119 -9.19 6.37 15.83
CA ILE A 119 -8.60 6.48 14.49
C ILE A 119 -9.72 6.57 13.45
N SER A 120 -9.46 7.32 12.38
CA SER A 120 -10.29 7.31 11.17
C SER A 120 -9.51 6.58 10.06
N PRO A 121 -9.93 5.37 9.66
CA PRO A 121 -9.24 4.61 8.63
C PRO A 121 -9.45 5.25 7.25
N TRP A 122 -8.46 5.13 6.37
CA TRP A 122 -8.58 5.63 4.99
C TRP A 122 -9.51 4.79 4.13
N ASN A 123 -9.54 3.49 4.39
CA ASN A 123 -10.35 2.53 3.66
C ASN A 123 -11.22 1.75 4.63
N PHE A 124 -12.45 2.16 4.75
CA PHE A 124 -13.50 1.40 5.41
C PHE A 124 -14.39 0.79 4.33
N ILE A 125 -14.38 -0.53 4.22
CA ILE A 125 -14.96 -1.23 3.08
C ILE A 125 -15.86 -2.36 3.56
N GLY A 126 -17.16 -2.23 3.27
CA GLY A 126 -18.11 -3.35 3.29
C GLY A 126 -18.00 -4.12 1.97
N THR A 127 -17.81 -5.43 2.02
CA THR A 127 -17.52 -6.22 0.82
C THR A 127 -17.83 -7.70 1.03
N TRP A 128 -17.72 -8.47 -0.05
CA TRP A 128 -17.81 -9.93 0.00
C TRP A 128 -16.49 -10.61 0.39
N PRO A 129 -16.52 -11.87 0.86
CA PRO A 129 -15.33 -12.61 1.28
C PRO A 129 -14.23 -12.68 0.21
N ASN A 130 -14.62 -12.81 -1.06
CA ASN A 130 -13.72 -12.94 -2.21
C ASN A 130 -12.88 -11.67 -2.49
N SER A 131 -13.18 -10.56 -1.81
CA SER A 131 -12.41 -9.32 -1.91
C SER A 131 -10.94 -9.46 -1.50
N VAL A 132 -10.64 -10.42 -0.64
CA VAL A 132 -9.27 -10.74 -0.22
C VAL A 132 -8.43 -11.16 -1.41
N GLU A 133 -8.97 -12.06 -2.23
CA GLU A 133 -8.31 -12.56 -3.43
C GLU A 133 -8.16 -11.44 -4.48
N LEU A 134 -9.26 -10.74 -4.79
CA LEU A 134 -9.27 -9.65 -5.76
C LEU A 134 -8.29 -8.53 -5.41
N ASN A 135 -8.17 -8.18 -4.13
CA ASN A 135 -7.29 -7.11 -3.65
C ASN A 135 -5.90 -7.62 -3.21
N GLN A 136 -5.65 -8.92 -3.40
CA GLN A 136 -4.39 -9.56 -2.99
C GLN A 136 -4.03 -9.24 -1.54
N HIS A 137 -5.03 -9.32 -0.65
CA HIS A 137 -4.79 -9.24 0.78
C HIS A 137 -4.45 -10.63 1.33
N VAL A 138 -3.53 -10.67 2.27
CA VAL A 138 -3.16 -11.89 3.00
C VAL A 138 -3.60 -11.71 4.45
N VAL A 139 -4.39 -12.64 4.97
CA VAL A 139 -4.75 -12.69 6.39
C VAL A 139 -3.63 -13.42 7.12
N GLU A 140 -2.86 -12.70 7.91
CA GLU A 140 -1.72 -13.26 8.66
C GLU A 140 -2.19 -13.95 9.95
N HIS A 141 -3.16 -13.33 10.63
CA HIS A 141 -3.71 -13.86 11.88
C HIS A 141 -5.22 -13.93 11.83
N GLY A 142 -5.78 -15.02 12.35
CA GLY A 142 -7.21 -15.25 12.38
C GLY A 142 -7.78 -15.76 11.06
N ARG A 143 -8.95 -15.25 10.67
CA ARG A 143 -9.64 -15.64 9.45
C ARG A 143 -10.32 -14.43 8.79
N MET A 144 -10.60 -14.55 7.49
CA MET A 144 -11.58 -13.69 6.82
C MET A 144 -13.00 -14.08 7.22
N PHE A 145 -13.93 -13.14 7.14
CA PHE A 145 -15.35 -13.48 7.24
C PHE A 145 -15.78 -14.34 6.03
N ASN A 146 -16.80 -15.11 6.20
CA ASN A 146 -17.35 -16.01 5.18
C ASN A 146 -18.76 -15.54 4.76
N GLU A 147 -19.36 -16.25 3.80
CA GLU A 147 -20.68 -15.95 3.30
C GLU A 147 -21.74 -15.97 4.41
N LEU A 148 -21.65 -16.91 5.36
CA LEU A 148 -22.57 -16.98 6.50
C LEU A 148 -22.43 -15.77 7.45
N ASP A 149 -21.23 -15.20 7.57
CA ASP A 149 -21.05 -13.98 8.35
C ASP A 149 -21.70 -12.78 7.65
N ASP A 150 -21.67 -12.74 6.30
CA ASP A 150 -22.31 -11.71 5.51
C ASP A 150 -23.83 -11.85 5.47
N GLU A 151 -24.36 -13.04 5.18
CA GLU A 151 -25.80 -13.32 5.16
C GLU A 151 -26.49 -12.99 6.50
N ASN A 152 -25.80 -13.28 7.61
CA ASN A 152 -26.32 -12.99 8.96
C ASN A 152 -25.98 -11.56 9.44
N ALA A 153 -25.42 -10.72 8.60
CA ALA A 153 -24.97 -9.37 8.94
C ALA A 153 -24.20 -9.31 10.28
N ARG A 154 -23.25 -10.23 10.47
CA ARG A 154 -22.48 -10.32 11.72
C ARG A 154 -21.55 -9.13 11.87
N ASN A 155 -21.54 -8.51 13.03
CA ASN A 155 -20.64 -7.41 13.36
C ASN A 155 -19.22 -7.93 13.59
N VAL A 156 -18.55 -8.34 12.52
CA VAL A 156 -17.16 -8.81 12.50
C VAL A 156 -16.34 -7.98 11.54
N CYS A 157 -15.05 -7.86 11.81
CA CYS A 157 -14.16 -7.13 10.93
C CYS A 157 -12.75 -7.74 10.87
N VAL A 158 -12.06 -7.46 9.76
CA VAL A 158 -10.64 -7.78 9.55
C VAL A 158 -9.91 -6.46 9.38
N ILE A 159 -8.84 -6.26 10.16
CA ILE A 159 -8.13 -4.98 10.24
C ILE A 159 -6.74 -5.05 9.67
N GLY A 160 -6.28 -3.95 9.10
CA GLY A 160 -4.88 -3.79 8.70
C GLY A 160 -3.96 -3.44 9.87
N THR A 161 -2.66 -3.66 9.69
CA THR A 161 -1.65 -3.47 10.74
C THR A 161 -1.54 -2.03 11.24
N ALA A 162 -1.77 -1.03 10.39
CA ALA A 162 -1.72 0.36 10.83
C ALA A 162 -2.89 0.72 11.77
N ILE A 163 -4.06 0.10 11.60
CA ILE A 163 -5.20 0.25 12.51
C ILE A 163 -4.88 -0.40 13.85
N ARG A 164 -4.31 -1.62 13.82
CA ARG A 164 -3.80 -2.28 15.03
C ARG A 164 -2.81 -1.37 15.77
N ASP A 165 -1.79 -0.86 15.07
CA ASP A 165 -0.76 -0.02 15.67
C ASP A 165 -1.33 1.25 16.32
N ALA A 166 -2.34 1.85 15.71
CA ALA A 166 -2.99 3.05 16.24
C ALA A 166 -3.83 2.76 17.51
N LEU A 167 -4.62 1.66 17.52
CA LEU A 167 -5.54 1.34 18.62
C LEU A 167 -4.85 0.60 19.79
N TYR A 168 -3.87 -0.23 19.48
CA TYR A 168 -3.20 -1.08 20.46
C TYR A 168 -1.79 -0.60 20.80
N GLY A 169 -1.15 0.10 19.88
CA GLY A 169 0.25 0.54 19.93
C GLY A 169 1.14 -0.29 19.02
N SER A 170 2.17 0.34 18.47
CA SER A 170 3.07 -0.34 17.55
C SER A 170 3.99 -1.31 18.30
N PRO A 171 4.45 -2.39 17.65
CA PRO A 171 5.44 -3.32 18.22
C PRO A 171 6.72 -2.63 18.69
N GLU A 172 7.09 -1.54 18.05
CA GLU A 172 8.27 -0.72 18.38
C GLU A 172 8.10 0.03 19.71
N GLN A 173 6.85 0.43 20.05
CA GLN A 173 6.53 1.13 21.29
C GLN A 173 6.33 0.20 22.48
N ILE A 174 5.74 -0.98 22.23
CA ILE A 174 5.35 -1.93 23.30
C ILE A 174 6.40 -3.03 23.49
N GLY A 175 7.32 -3.21 22.52
CA GLY A 175 8.33 -4.27 22.54
C GLY A 175 7.79 -5.65 22.15
N ARG A 176 6.49 -5.78 21.84
CA ARG A 176 5.85 -7.03 21.37
C ARG A 176 4.76 -6.73 20.36
N GLU A 177 4.51 -7.69 19.49
CA GLU A 177 3.38 -7.64 18.59
C GLU A 177 2.08 -8.00 19.32
N VAL A 178 1.06 -7.13 19.20
CA VAL A 178 -0.27 -7.37 19.75
C VAL A 178 -1.16 -7.92 18.65
N ILE A 179 -1.73 -9.10 18.88
CA ILE A 179 -2.68 -9.77 17.97
C ILE A 179 -4.07 -9.64 18.58
N PRO A 180 -4.90 -8.67 18.13
CA PRO A 180 -6.17 -8.32 18.80
C PRO A 180 -7.34 -9.21 18.35
N ILE A 181 -7.11 -10.43 17.96
CA ILE A 181 -8.18 -11.35 17.50
C ILE A 181 -9.08 -11.71 18.67
N GLY A 182 -10.37 -11.55 18.45
CA GLY A 182 -11.40 -11.78 19.48
C GLY A 182 -11.77 -10.53 20.28
N ASP A 183 -10.96 -9.47 20.22
CA ASP A 183 -11.26 -8.19 20.85
C ASP A 183 -12.38 -7.43 20.12
N PHE A 184 -12.96 -6.47 20.82
CA PHE A 184 -14.03 -5.62 20.29
C PHE A 184 -13.56 -4.19 20.11
N ILE A 185 -13.98 -3.58 19.02
CA ILE A 185 -13.80 -2.17 18.71
C ILE A 185 -15.16 -1.54 18.42
N ASN A 186 -15.29 -0.25 18.68
CA ASN A 186 -16.49 0.49 18.33
C ASN A 186 -16.23 1.23 17.00
N ILE A 187 -17.14 1.05 16.05
CA ILE A 187 -17.14 1.72 14.75
C ILE A 187 -18.47 2.49 14.68
N ASN A 188 -18.41 3.82 14.65
CA ASN A 188 -19.61 4.67 14.68
C ASN A 188 -20.64 4.25 15.74
N ASN A 189 -20.21 3.98 16.98
CA ASN A 189 -21.01 3.50 18.10
C ASN A 189 -21.56 2.06 17.98
N GLN A 190 -21.24 1.34 16.93
CA GLN A 190 -21.55 -0.08 16.82
C GLN A 190 -20.34 -0.92 17.23
N ARG A 191 -20.58 -2.00 17.93
CA ARG A 191 -19.53 -2.89 18.43
C ARG A 191 -19.23 -3.99 17.43
N PHE A 192 -17.98 -4.06 16.96
CA PHE A 192 -17.49 -5.08 16.03
C PHE A 192 -16.42 -5.94 16.68
N LYS A 193 -16.45 -7.24 16.39
CA LYS A 193 -15.44 -8.19 16.83
C LYS A 193 -14.35 -8.32 15.76
N ILE A 194 -13.09 -8.18 16.16
CA ILE A 194 -11.95 -8.43 15.28
C ILE A 194 -11.78 -9.95 15.13
N ILE A 195 -11.89 -10.47 13.92
CA ILE A 195 -11.74 -11.90 13.62
C ILE A 195 -10.51 -12.21 12.80
N GLY A 196 -9.88 -11.20 12.20
CA GLY A 196 -8.66 -11.37 11.43
C GLY A 196 -7.84 -10.09 11.36
N MET A 197 -6.59 -10.26 11.01
CA MET A 197 -5.63 -9.18 10.79
C MET A 197 -4.84 -9.47 9.51
N PHE A 198 -4.71 -8.44 8.67
CA PHE A 198 -3.91 -8.54 7.46
C PHE A 198 -2.43 -8.49 7.75
N GLU A 199 -1.64 -9.10 6.84
CA GLU A 199 -0.20 -8.97 6.78
C GLU A 199 0.24 -7.51 6.68
N ARG A 200 1.44 -7.20 7.19
CA ARG A 200 2.03 -5.89 7.03
C ARG A 200 2.60 -5.71 5.63
N TYR A 201 2.08 -4.75 4.90
CA TYR A 201 2.57 -4.39 3.58
C TYR A 201 3.58 -3.27 3.68
N GLU A 202 4.79 -3.52 3.19
CA GLU A 202 5.86 -2.53 3.18
C GLU A 202 6.74 -2.68 1.92
N SER A 203 7.37 -1.59 1.50
CA SER A 203 8.35 -1.66 0.44
C SER A 203 9.65 -2.29 0.95
N GLU A 204 10.46 -2.86 0.04
CA GLU A 204 11.78 -3.38 0.42
C GLU A 204 12.66 -2.32 1.10
N GLN A 205 12.54 -1.06 0.66
CA GLN A 205 13.27 0.05 1.26
C GLN A 205 12.81 0.33 2.70
N ASP A 206 11.51 0.29 2.95
CA ASP A 206 10.96 0.52 4.28
C ASP A 206 11.28 -0.65 5.21
N ARG A 207 11.25 -1.89 4.69
CA ARG A 207 11.69 -3.08 5.41
C ARG A 207 13.16 -2.99 5.84
N LYS A 208 14.05 -2.64 4.92
CA LYS A 208 15.47 -2.45 5.23
C LYS A 208 15.70 -1.32 6.25
N LYS A 209 14.98 -0.21 6.14
CA LYS A 209 15.06 0.88 7.13
C LYS A 209 14.60 0.43 8.50
N ARG A 210 13.54 -0.38 8.57
CA ARG A 210 13.04 -0.92 9.83
C ARG A 210 14.01 -1.92 10.45
N GLU A 211 14.65 -2.78 9.65
CA GLU A 211 15.69 -3.71 10.10
C GLU A 211 16.90 -2.95 10.65
N LEU A 212 17.40 -1.94 9.93
CA LEU A 212 18.48 -1.07 10.40
C LEU A 212 18.13 -0.30 11.68
N ALA A 213 16.88 0.14 11.80
CA ALA A 213 16.40 0.83 13.01
C ALA A 213 16.30 -0.11 14.22
N LYS A 214 16.14 -1.42 14.02
CA LYS A 214 16.19 -2.43 15.09
C LYS A 214 17.64 -2.66 15.56
N GLU A 215 18.59 -2.66 14.64
CA GLU A 215 20.02 -2.82 14.96
C GLU A 215 20.62 -1.57 15.63
N HIS A 216 20.13 -0.39 15.24
CA HIS A 216 20.53 0.89 15.79
C HIS A 216 19.31 1.67 16.28
N PRO A 217 18.85 1.44 17.52
CA PRO A 217 17.74 2.20 18.09
C PRO A 217 18.10 3.69 18.09
N ALA A 218 17.41 4.49 17.29
CA ALA A 218 17.59 5.93 17.31
C ALA A 218 17.19 6.45 18.70
N GLU A 219 18.02 7.31 19.29
CA GLU A 219 17.70 8.01 20.53
C GLU A 219 16.34 8.71 20.39
N PRO A 220 15.49 8.68 21.43
CA PRO A 220 14.18 9.31 21.38
C PRO A 220 14.37 10.81 21.13
N GLN A 221 14.03 11.26 19.93
CA GLN A 221 14.03 12.68 19.60
C GLN A 221 12.96 13.36 20.43
N ALA A 222 13.40 14.16 21.41
CA ALA A 222 12.56 15.02 22.22
C ALA A 222 11.99 16.14 21.33
N GLY A 223 10.81 15.92 20.78
CA GLY A 223 10.06 16.89 20.02
C GLY A 223 8.58 16.49 20.00
N PRO A 224 7.63 17.44 19.85
CA PRO A 224 6.23 17.09 19.75
C PRO A 224 6.08 16.06 18.62
N ASN A 225 5.46 14.92 18.93
CA ASN A 225 5.10 13.89 17.95
C ASN A 225 4.21 14.55 16.88
N ARG A 226 4.85 15.22 15.91
CA ARG A 226 4.20 15.38 14.63
C ARG A 226 3.95 13.96 14.21
N MET A 227 2.67 13.58 14.04
CA MET A 227 2.33 12.37 13.32
C MET A 227 3.34 12.32 12.17
N ARG A 228 4.33 11.45 12.26
CA ARG A 228 5.23 11.17 11.15
C ARG A 228 4.27 10.66 10.09
N GLY A 229 3.83 11.60 9.26
CA GLY A 229 3.06 11.25 8.10
C GLY A 229 3.86 10.13 7.52
N TYR A 230 3.27 8.98 7.37
CA TYR A 230 3.87 7.76 6.82
C TYR A 230 4.88 8.21 5.79
N GLY A 231 6.18 8.19 6.19
CA GLY A 231 7.22 8.88 5.47
C GLY A 231 7.14 8.44 4.04
N ARG A 232 7.30 9.31 3.07
CA ARG A 232 7.26 9.15 1.60
C ARG A 232 7.38 7.71 1.06
N GLY A 233 7.00 6.72 1.85
CA GLY A 233 6.77 5.32 1.55
C GLY A 233 5.61 5.22 0.56
N ASN A 234 5.61 4.23 -0.25
CA ASN A 234 4.62 3.99 -1.27
C ASN A 234 3.20 4.10 -0.66
N TRP A 235 2.45 5.13 -1.04
CA TRP A 235 1.10 5.41 -0.56
C TRP A 235 0.15 4.20 -0.66
N ALA A 236 0.41 3.30 -1.63
CA ALA A 236 -0.36 2.08 -1.83
C ALA A 236 -0.24 1.12 -0.64
N PHE A 237 0.96 0.93 -0.10
CA PHE A 237 1.18 0.10 1.08
C PHE A 237 0.58 0.75 2.34
N ALA A 238 0.74 2.07 2.49
CA ALA A 238 0.12 2.79 3.61
C ALA A 238 -1.40 2.66 3.60
N ARG A 239 -2.02 2.79 2.42
CA ARG A 239 -3.45 2.61 2.22
C ARG A 239 -3.89 1.18 2.53
N LYS A 240 -3.13 0.18 2.07
CA LYS A 240 -3.43 -1.24 2.30
C LYS A 240 -3.37 -1.60 3.80
N ASN A 241 -2.38 -1.08 4.53
CA ASN A 241 -2.26 -1.26 5.97
C ASN A 241 -3.36 -0.54 6.78
N GLN A 242 -3.98 0.52 6.23
CA GLN A 242 -5.09 1.25 6.84
C GLN A 242 -6.47 0.79 6.35
N THR A 243 -6.55 -0.38 5.74
CA THR A 243 -7.80 -0.97 5.28
C THR A 243 -8.47 -1.77 6.39
N ILE A 244 -9.78 -1.64 6.47
CA ILE A 244 -10.65 -2.50 7.27
C ILE A 244 -11.70 -3.10 6.34
N TYR A 245 -11.91 -4.41 6.46
CA TYR A 245 -12.97 -5.13 5.77
C TYR A 245 -14.02 -5.62 6.76
N MET A 246 -15.26 -5.52 6.34
CA MET A 246 -16.41 -6.09 7.05
C MET A 246 -17.39 -6.70 6.04
N PRO A 247 -18.28 -7.57 6.47
CA PRO A 247 -19.36 -8.07 5.62
C PRO A 247 -20.19 -6.92 5.03
N LEU A 248 -20.58 -7.06 3.76
CA LEU A 248 -21.33 -6.02 3.05
C LEU A 248 -22.64 -5.69 3.74
N ASN A 249 -23.37 -6.73 4.17
CA ASN A 249 -24.65 -6.59 4.85
C ASN A 249 -24.54 -5.99 6.27
N SER A 250 -23.34 -5.99 6.88
CA SER A 250 -23.10 -5.32 8.17
C SER A 250 -22.72 -3.85 8.00
N ALA A 251 -22.39 -3.43 6.78
CA ALA A 251 -21.95 -2.08 6.46
C ALA A 251 -23.09 -1.12 6.08
N TRP A 252 -24.30 -1.65 5.90
CA TRP A 252 -25.53 -0.88 5.62
C TRP A 252 -26.08 -0.19 6.86
#